data_c6967b8eb68acb09ede04e7256b00f0d
#
_entry.id   c6967b8eb68acb09ede04e7256b00f0d
#
_cell.length_a   1.000
_cell.length_b   1.000
_cell.length_c   1.000
_cell.angle_alpha   90.00
_cell.angle_beta   90.00
_cell.angle_gamma   90.00
#
_symmetry.space_group_name_H-M   'P 1'
#
loop_
_entity.id
_entity.type
_entity.pdbx_description
1 polymer ?
#
loop_
_entity_poly.entity_id
_entity_poly.type
_entity_poly.pdbx_seq_one_letter_code
_entity_poly.pdbx_strand_id
1 'polypeptide(L)'
;MPPMKRFICLLLVAAASVSGTHAQRVTRDIPYATPHERQVLDVYAPAGAKSLPVVFWIHGGGWQTGDKTMVALKPKTFMDAGFVFVSINHRLLPTVEMGAITRDVASALGWVHRNIAAHGGDPARLLVMGHSSGDQLAALMCTDDRYAKAEGFPLTIIKGCVPVDADTFDIPAIIEMAETRARVHHLPLPTYGHRQKFGDDPAKHRDFSAVTHVARDKGIPPFLILHIAGHPDTTAQARRLAAVLQAAGISAKVVAGRETTHSSINDNIGAANDPVTKELFAFVADALKK
;
A
#
# COMPACT_ATOMS: atom_id res chain seq x y z
N MET A 1 -55.11 -21.41 53.48
CA MET A 1 -53.70 -21.06 53.23
C MET A 1 -53.57 -20.70 51.77
N PRO A 2 -53.30 -19.44 51.39
CA PRO A 2 -53.09 -19.06 49.99
C PRO A 2 -51.59 -19.24 49.58
N PRO A 3 -51.28 -19.54 48.34
CA PRO A 3 -49.92 -19.83 47.87
C PRO A 3 -49.05 -18.58 47.73
N MET A 4 -47.85 -18.71 48.23
CA MET A 4 -46.78 -17.70 48.20
C MET A 4 -46.23 -17.52 46.78
N LYS A 5 -46.42 -16.33 46.17
CA LYS A 5 -45.82 -15.96 44.90
C LYS A 5 -44.32 -15.63 45.10
N ARG A 6 -43.43 -16.43 44.54
CA ARG A 6 -41.98 -16.12 44.48
C ARG A 6 -41.77 -15.09 43.36
N PHE A 7 -41.33 -13.88 43.74
CA PHE A 7 -40.79 -12.89 42.83
C PHE A 7 -39.34 -13.26 42.50
N ILE A 8 -39.09 -13.59 41.25
CA ILE A 8 -37.74 -13.73 40.72
C ILE A 8 -37.30 -12.32 40.24
N CYS A 9 -36.34 -11.72 40.96
CA CYS A 9 -35.70 -10.47 40.57
C CYS A 9 -34.66 -10.80 39.52
N LEU A 10 -34.92 -10.46 38.25
CA LEU A 10 -33.93 -10.53 37.16
C LEU A 10 -33.03 -9.31 37.29
N LEU A 11 -31.79 -9.53 37.73
CA LEU A 11 -30.73 -8.49 37.63
C LEU A 11 -30.26 -8.44 36.20
N LEU A 12 -30.67 -7.39 35.46
CA LEU A 12 -30.06 -6.98 34.17
C LEU A 12 -28.69 -6.38 34.47
N VAL A 13 -27.64 -7.13 34.23
CA VAL A 13 -26.28 -6.59 34.15
C VAL A 13 -26.13 -5.89 32.81
N ALA A 14 -26.25 -4.57 32.79
CA ALA A 14 -25.91 -3.75 31.65
C ALA A 14 -24.38 -3.80 31.46
N ALA A 15 -23.90 -4.55 30.47
CA ALA A 15 -22.54 -4.48 30.05
C ALA A 15 -22.32 -3.11 29.34
N ALA A 16 -21.79 -2.16 30.09
CA ALA A 16 -21.33 -0.90 29.52
C ALA A 16 -20.13 -1.17 28.63
N SER A 17 -20.35 -1.16 27.32
CA SER A 17 -19.27 -1.14 26.33
C SER A 17 -18.54 0.20 26.47
N VAL A 18 -17.44 0.21 27.19
CA VAL A 18 -16.52 1.34 27.25
C VAL A 18 -15.85 1.41 25.87
N SER A 19 -16.41 2.19 24.97
CA SER A 19 -15.71 2.64 23.75
C SER A 19 -14.61 3.59 24.20
N GLY A 20 -13.48 3.03 24.59
CA GLY A 20 -12.29 3.80 24.89
C GLY A 20 -11.83 4.51 23.61
N THR A 21 -11.97 5.83 23.55
CA THR A 21 -11.24 6.64 22.59
C THR A 21 -9.77 6.51 22.93
N HIS A 22 -9.09 5.53 22.31
CA HIS A 22 -7.65 5.41 22.48
C HIS A 22 -7.02 6.72 21.98
N ALA A 23 -6.33 7.43 22.86
CA ALA A 23 -5.56 8.59 22.47
C ALA A 23 -4.61 8.18 21.36
N GLN A 24 -4.58 8.94 20.28
CA GLN A 24 -3.72 8.67 19.11
C GLN A 24 -2.39 9.39 19.32
N ARG A 25 -1.27 8.74 19.06
CA ARG A 25 0.04 9.34 19.02
C ARG A 25 0.50 9.49 17.56
N VAL A 26 0.76 10.73 17.16
CA VAL A 26 1.33 11.01 15.85
C VAL A 26 2.73 11.58 16.03
N THR A 27 3.74 10.92 15.45
CA THR A 27 5.10 11.44 15.37
C THR A 27 5.37 11.82 13.93
N ARG A 28 5.65 13.09 13.68
CA ARG A 28 5.77 13.66 12.33
C ARG A 28 7.21 13.92 11.96
N ASP A 29 7.45 13.99 10.64
CA ASP A 29 8.69 14.47 10.04
C ASP A 29 9.94 13.72 10.52
N ILE A 30 9.81 12.43 10.76
CA ILE A 30 10.91 11.57 11.18
C ILE A 30 11.83 11.33 9.97
N PRO A 31 13.10 11.76 10.00
CA PRO A 31 14.03 11.50 8.91
C PRO A 31 14.37 9.99 8.84
N TYR A 32 14.30 9.41 7.65
CA TYR A 32 14.66 8.00 7.45
C TYR A 32 15.99 7.81 6.70
N ALA A 33 16.55 8.90 6.14
CA ALA A 33 17.81 8.91 5.42
C ALA A 33 18.60 10.21 5.70
N THR A 34 19.65 10.44 4.93
CA THR A 34 20.48 11.66 4.98
C THR A 34 19.59 12.91 4.77
N PRO A 35 19.88 14.03 5.46
CA PRO A 35 18.94 15.15 5.51
C PRO A 35 18.52 15.67 4.14
N HIS A 36 17.29 15.40 3.78
CA HIS A 36 16.56 16.01 2.68
C HIS A 36 15.11 16.17 3.14
N GLU A 37 14.51 17.33 2.92
CA GLU A 37 13.17 17.67 3.41
C GLU A 37 12.09 16.65 3.06
N ARG A 38 12.27 15.94 1.93
CA ARG A 38 11.34 14.89 1.49
C ARG A 38 11.72 13.46 1.92
N GLN A 39 12.83 13.26 2.60
CA GLN A 39 13.22 11.93 3.11
C GLN A 39 12.74 11.77 4.57
N VAL A 40 11.45 12.00 4.78
CA VAL A 40 10.77 11.96 6.08
C VAL A 40 9.51 11.11 6.04
N LEU A 41 9.11 10.62 7.19
CA LEU A 41 7.88 9.84 7.37
C LEU A 41 7.11 10.29 8.62
N ASP A 42 5.81 9.98 8.65
CA ASP A 42 4.94 10.14 9.81
C ASP A 42 4.52 8.76 10.33
N VAL A 43 4.52 8.62 11.65
CA VAL A 43 4.04 7.42 12.35
C VAL A 43 2.80 7.75 13.14
N TYR A 44 1.71 7.02 12.89
CA TYR A 44 0.45 7.09 13.59
C TYR A 44 0.26 5.80 14.38
N ALA A 45 0.15 5.88 15.70
CA ALA A 45 0.03 4.71 16.56
C ALA A 45 -1.08 4.89 17.61
N PRO A 46 -1.85 3.83 17.94
CA PRO A 46 -2.71 3.85 19.11
C PRO A 46 -1.90 4.08 20.38
N ALA A 47 -2.48 4.78 21.36
CA ALA A 47 -1.83 4.89 22.66
C ALA A 47 -1.58 3.52 23.27
N GLY A 48 -0.40 3.33 23.83
CA GLY A 48 -0.01 2.05 24.43
C GLY A 48 0.25 0.93 23.41
N ALA A 49 0.37 1.24 22.12
CA ALA A 49 0.70 0.26 21.07
C ALA A 49 1.92 -0.57 21.45
N LYS A 50 1.81 -1.90 21.30
CA LYS A 50 2.90 -2.86 21.53
C LYS A 50 2.81 -3.98 20.50
N SER A 51 3.84 -4.16 19.71
CA SER A 51 3.94 -5.21 18.68
C SER A 51 2.71 -5.30 17.76
N LEU A 52 2.15 -4.16 17.35
CA LEU A 52 1.04 -4.14 16.40
C LEU A 52 1.54 -4.32 14.97
N PRO A 53 0.78 -4.95 14.07
CA PRO A 53 1.12 -4.98 12.65
C PRO A 53 1.21 -3.56 12.10
N VAL A 54 2.00 -3.38 11.05
CA VAL A 54 2.34 -2.06 10.50
C VAL A 54 1.85 -1.95 9.07
N VAL A 55 1.14 -0.87 8.76
CA VAL A 55 0.86 -0.45 7.39
C VAL A 55 1.91 0.57 6.97
N PHE A 56 2.60 0.29 5.89
CA PHE A 56 3.52 1.19 5.21
C PHE A 56 2.83 1.75 3.96
N TRP A 57 2.57 3.04 3.95
CA TRP A 57 1.81 3.74 2.92
C TRP A 57 2.68 4.64 2.05
N ILE A 58 2.53 4.52 0.72
CA ILE A 58 3.22 5.32 -0.29
C ILE A 58 2.18 6.14 -1.05
N HIS A 59 2.31 7.47 -1.01
CA HIS A 59 1.40 8.38 -1.70
C HIS A 59 1.51 8.31 -3.23
N GLY A 60 0.46 8.73 -3.92
CA GLY A 60 0.45 8.95 -5.37
C GLY A 60 0.98 10.33 -5.76
N GLY A 61 0.78 10.69 -7.03
CA GLY A 61 1.17 11.99 -7.58
C GLY A 61 2.09 11.90 -8.80
N GLY A 62 2.09 10.78 -9.51
CA GLY A 62 2.84 10.58 -10.75
C GLY A 62 4.35 10.69 -10.59
N TRP A 63 4.88 10.39 -9.41
CA TRP A 63 6.30 10.57 -9.00
C TRP A 63 6.79 12.02 -9.04
N GLN A 64 5.90 13.00 -9.33
CA GLN A 64 6.23 14.43 -9.51
C GLN A 64 5.62 15.32 -8.44
N THR A 65 4.59 14.84 -7.76
CA THR A 65 3.86 15.55 -6.70
C THR A 65 3.47 14.59 -5.59
N GLY A 66 2.68 15.06 -4.64
CA GLY A 66 2.17 14.26 -3.53
C GLY A 66 2.91 14.49 -2.23
N ASP A 67 2.31 14.05 -1.15
CA ASP A 67 2.84 14.22 0.20
C ASP A 67 2.30 13.15 1.15
N LYS A 68 3.09 12.80 2.18
CA LYS A 68 2.74 11.86 3.25
C LYS A 68 1.48 12.22 4.04
N THR A 69 1.03 13.47 3.93
CA THR A 69 -0.21 13.93 4.55
C THR A 69 -1.46 13.57 3.74
N MET A 70 -1.31 13.08 2.50
CA MET A 70 -2.41 12.64 1.63
C MET A 70 -2.88 11.23 2.03
N VAL A 71 -3.41 11.09 3.23
CA VAL A 71 -3.76 9.79 3.84
C VAL A 71 -5.26 9.58 4.07
N ALA A 72 -6.09 10.62 3.91
CA ALA A 72 -7.56 10.58 4.12
C ALA A 72 -7.93 9.87 5.43
N LEU A 73 -8.84 8.86 5.37
CA LEU A 73 -9.32 8.13 6.54
C LEU A 73 -8.36 7.06 7.05
N LYS A 74 -7.34 6.69 6.26
CA LYS A 74 -6.50 5.51 6.51
C LYS A 74 -5.85 5.47 7.90
N PRO A 75 -5.18 6.53 8.40
CA PRO A 75 -4.53 6.45 9.70
C PRO A 75 -5.51 6.09 10.81
N LYS A 76 -6.66 6.78 10.85
CA LYS A 76 -7.69 6.50 11.86
C LYS A 76 -8.22 5.08 11.73
N THR A 77 -8.57 4.66 10.53
CA THR A 77 -9.16 3.34 10.25
C THR A 77 -8.22 2.20 10.64
N PHE A 78 -6.94 2.31 10.27
CA PHE A 78 -5.97 1.27 10.62
C PHE A 78 -5.61 1.29 12.11
N MET A 79 -5.50 2.46 12.75
CA MET A 79 -5.30 2.52 14.21
C MET A 79 -6.47 1.92 14.98
N ASP A 80 -7.70 2.21 14.58
CA ASP A 80 -8.91 1.64 15.18
C ASP A 80 -8.95 0.10 15.02
N ALA A 81 -8.36 -0.42 13.94
CA ALA A 81 -8.20 -1.85 13.68
C ALA A 81 -6.95 -2.47 14.35
N GLY A 82 -6.23 -1.73 15.18
CA GLY A 82 -5.06 -2.23 15.92
C GLY A 82 -3.76 -2.28 15.13
N PHE A 83 -3.54 -1.35 14.21
CA PHE A 83 -2.31 -1.20 13.44
C PHE A 83 -1.54 0.07 13.82
N VAL A 84 -0.23 0.05 13.60
CA VAL A 84 0.56 1.25 13.40
C VAL A 84 0.51 1.59 11.92
N PHE A 85 0.26 2.87 11.59
CA PHE A 85 0.24 3.35 10.22
C PHE A 85 1.43 4.28 9.97
N VAL A 86 2.21 4.02 8.94
CA VAL A 86 3.37 4.82 8.54
C VAL A 86 3.11 5.38 7.15
N SER A 87 3.21 6.70 6.99
CA SER A 87 3.12 7.36 5.69
C SER A 87 4.44 8.05 5.38
N ILE A 88 4.95 7.83 4.16
CA ILE A 88 6.27 8.33 3.77
C ILE A 88 6.18 9.42 2.70
N ASN A 89 7.14 10.34 2.72
CA ASN A 89 7.55 11.12 1.57
C ASN A 89 8.75 10.45 0.88
N HIS A 90 8.93 10.76 -0.38
CA HIS A 90 10.11 10.44 -1.18
C HIS A 90 10.45 11.64 -2.06
N ARG A 91 11.66 11.72 -2.57
CA ARG A 91 12.04 12.74 -3.56
C ARG A 91 11.22 12.57 -4.84
N LEU A 92 11.17 13.59 -5.67
CA LEU A 92 10.25 13.68 -6.80
C LEU A 92 11.00 13.98 -8.11
N LEU A 93 10.44 13.49 -9.21
CA LEU A 93 10.82 13.95 -10.54
C LEU A 93 10.45 15.45 -10.73
N PRO A 94 11.17 16.21 -11.53
CA PRO A 94 12.41 15.86 -12.23
C PRO A 94 13.67 16.14 -11.41
N THR A 95 13.54 16.51 -10.11
CA THR A 95 14.70 16.88 -9.27
C THR A 95 15.64 15.70 -9.02
N VAL A 96 15.13 14.49 -9.13
CA VAL A 96 15.91 13.24 -9.08
C VAL A 96 15.43 12.29 -10.17
N GLU A 97 16.20 11.23 -10.45
CA GLU A 97 15.78 10.14 -11.33
C GLU A 97 14.94 9.09 -10.56
N MET A 98 14.19 8.25 -11.30
CA MET A 98 13.34 7.18 -10.76
C MET A 98 14.11 6.25 -9.80
N GLY A 99 15.35 5.90 -10.11
CA GLY A 99 16.20 5.08 -9.25
C GLY A 99 16.50 5.71 -7.87
N ALA A 100 16.47 7.05 -7.74
CA ALA A 100 16.57 7.70 -6.44
C ALA A 100 15.27 7.57 -5.64
N ILE A 101 14.11 7.69 -6.31
CA ILE A 101 12.80 7.52 -5.69
C ILE A 101 12.64 6.10 -5.14
N THR A 102 12.99 5.08 -5.93
CA THR A 102 12.91 3.68 -5.48
C THR A 102 13.83 3.41 -4.29
N ARG A 103 15.03 3.97 -4.27
CA ARG A 103 15.93 3.87 -3.11
C ARG A 103 15.40 4.60 -1.88
N ASP A 104 14.74 5.75 -2.05
CA ASP A 104 14.11 6.45 -0.93
C ASP A 104 13.04 5.59 -0.26
N VAL A 105 12.16 4.94 -1.05
CA VAL A 105 11.13 4.04 -0.52
C VAL A 105 11.76 2.83 0.16
N ALA A 106 12.81 2.24 -0.41
CA ALA A 106 13.54 1.14 0.21
C ALA A 106 14.14 1.55 1.56
N SER A 107 14.81 2.72 1.62
CA SER A 107 15.40 3.24 2.85
C SER A 107 14.35 3.56 3.92
N ALA A 108 13.17 4.04 3.53
CA ALA A 108 12.04 4.23 4.45
C ALA A 108 11.52 2.90 5.01
N LEU A 109 11.40 1.84 4.17
CA LEU A 109 11.08 0.49 4.64
C LEU A 109 12.15 -0.06 5.59
N GLY A 110 13.43 0.13 5.26
CA GLY A 110 14.55 -0.24 6.12
C GLY A 110 14.52 0.50 7.46
N TRP A 111 14.17 1.79 7.45
CA TRP A 111 13.96 2.55 8.68
C TRP A 111 12.83 1.94 9.53
N VAL A 112 11.70 1.63 8.91
CA VAL A 112 10.56 1.00 9.61
C VAL A 112 10.99 -0.32 10.22
N HIS A 113 11.67 -1.18 9.47
CA HIS A 113 12.18 -2.45 10.00
C HIS A 113 13.06 -2.26 11.24
N ARG A 114 13.95 -1.27 11.23
CA ARG A 114 14.90 -1.04 12.35
C ARG A 114 14.31 -0.32 13.55
N ASN A 115 13.28 0.55 13.36
CA ASN A 115 12.89 1.52 14.37
C ASN A 115 11.43 1.45 14.83
N ILE A 116 10.53 0.78 14.07
CA ILE A 116 9.10 0.86 14.33
C ILE A 116 8.68 0.26 15.68
N ALA A 117 9.48 -0.63 16.27
CA ALA A 117 9.25 -1.20 17.58
C ALA A 117 9.18 -0.13 18.68
N ALA A 118 9.99 0.94 18.58
CA ALA A 118 9.94 2.09 19.50
C ALA A 118 8.63 2.89 19.37
N HIS A 119 7.91 2.72 18.28
CA HIS A 119 6.61 3.33 18.03
C HIS A 119 5.44 2.35 18.25
N GLY A 120 5.71 1.14 18.76
CA GLY A 120 4.71 0.13 19.09
C GLY A 120 4.33 -0.79 17.94
N GLY A 121 5.04 -0.74 16.80
CA GLY A 121 4.86 -1.64 15.67
C GLY A 121 5.71 -2.90 15.76
N ASP A 122 5.32 -3.93 15.03
CA ASP A 122 6.07 -5.17 14.86
C ASP A 122 6.84 -5.13 13.52
N PRO A 123 8.18 -5.09 13.54
CA PRO A 123 8.98 -5.00 12.32
C PRO A 123 8.93 -6.27 11.44
N ALA A 124 8.35 -7.36 11.92
CA ALA A 124 8.18 -8.60 11.17
C ALA A 124 6.77 -8.77 10.57
N ARG A 125 5.86 -7.81 10.78
CA ARG A 125 4.46 -7.87 10.30
C ARG A 125 4.07 -6.61 9.55
N LEU A 126 4.69 -6.40 8.36
CA LEU A 126 4.45 -5.24 7.51
C LEU A 126 3.42 -5.52 6.43
N LEU A 127 2.54 -4.56 6.17
CA LEU A 127 1.70 -4.49 4.98
C LEU A 127 2.17 -3.29 4.16
N VAL A 128 2.51 -3.50 2.89
CA VAL A 128 2.96 -2.43 2.01
C VAL A 128 1.81 -2.05 1.09
N MET A 129 1.44 -0.79 1.10
CA MET A 129 0.32 -0.24 0.32
C MET A 129 0.76 1.05 -0.38
N GLY A 130 0.16 1.33 -1.52
CA GLY A 130 0.39 2.59 -2.22
C GLY A 130 -0.70 2.87 -3.24
N HIS A 131 -0.86 4.13 -3.59
CA HIS A 131 -1.85 4.59 -4.56
C HIS A 131 -1.19 5.20 -5.79
N SER A 132 -1.73 4.94 -6.99
CA SER A 132 -1.26 5.54 -8.24
C SER A 132 0.26 5.29 -8.43
N SER A 133 1.10 6.31 -8.59
CA SER A 133 2.56 6.11 -8.64
C SER A 133 3.13 5.38 -7.40
N GLY A 134 2.53 5.54 -6.23
CA GLY A 134 2.89 4.79 -5.02
C GLY A 134 2.52 3.31 -5.09
N ASP A 135 1.51 2.94 -5.86
CA ASP A 135 1.11 1.56 -6.16
C ASP A 135 2.24 0.81 -6.91
N GLN A 136 2.79 1.41 -7.96
CA GLN A 136 3.93 0.86 -8.69
C GLN A 136 5.15 0.67 -7.75
N LEU A 137 5.43 1.66 -6.91
CA LEU A 137 6.53 1.58 -5.94
C LEU A 137 6.28 0.46 -4.91
N ALA A 138 5.04 0.33 -4.41
CA ALA A 138 4.66 -0.73 -3.48
C ALA A 138 4.85 -2.13 -4.11
N ALA A 139 4.35 -2.33 -5.33
CA ALA A 139 4.49 -3.59 -6.05
C ALA A 139 5.96 -3.92 -6.32
N LEU A 140 6.78 -2.94 -6.73
CA LEU A 140 8.20 -3.12 -6.97
C LEU A 140 8.96 -3.52 -5.69
N MET A 141 8.71 -2.82 -4.56
CA MET A 141 9.33 -3.15 -3.27
C MET A 141 8.98 -4.57 -2.79
N CYS A 142 7.80 -5.07 -3.15
CA CYS A 142 7.35 -6.41 -2.74
C CYS A 142 7.80 -7.53 -3.68
N THR A 143 8.27 -7.22 -4.90
CA THR A 143 8.70 -8.23 -5.89
C THR A 143 10.20 -8.26 -6.13
N ASP A 144 10.87 -7.12 -6.01
CA ASP A 144 12.32 -6.99 -6.18
C ASP A 144 13.05 -7.05 -4.84
N ASP A 145 13.55 -8.22 -4.51
CA ASP A 145 14.26 -8.47 -3.25
C ASP A 145 15.62 -7.77 -3.11
N ARG A 146 16.14 -7.20 -4.20
CA ARG A 146 17.40 -6.41 -4.16
C ARG A 146 17.28 -5.22 -3.22
N TYR A 147 16.12 -4.55 -3.20
CA TYR A 147 15.85 -3.41 -2.31
C TYR A 147 15.83 -3.83 -0.83
N ALA A 148 15.11 -4.90 -0.52
CA ALA A 148 15.04 -5.43 0.85
C ALA A 148 16.42 -5.90 1.34
N LYS A 149 17.19 -6.61 0.49
CA LYS A 149 18.55 -7.06 0.80
C LYS A 149 19.50 -5.89 1.04
N ALA A 150 19.41 -4.81 0.24
CA ALA A 150 20.24 -3.62 0.42
C ALA A 150 19.99 -2.93 1.78
N GLU A 151 18.77 -3.01 2.30
CA GLU A 151 18.37 -2.44 3.60
C GLU A 151 18.46 -3.45 4.76
N GLY A 152 18.90 -4.68 4.50
CA GLY A 152 19.22 -5.70 5.50
C GLY A 152 18.04 -6.47 6.06
N PHE A 153 16.94 -6.60 5.31
CA PHE A 153 15.77 -7.39 5.72
C PHE A 153 15.28 -8.35 4.63
N PRO A 154 14.66 -9.48 4.98
CA PRO A 154 14.06 -10.39 4.02
C PRO A 154 12.64 -9.94 3.64
N LEU A 155 12.20 -10.23 2.40
CA LEU A 155 10.82 -9.94 1.97
C LEU A 155 9.75 -10.60 2.85
N THR A 156 10.08 -11.67 3.54
CA THR A 156 9.15 -12.43 4.40
C THR A 156 8.58 -11.64 5.60
N ILE A 157 9.18 -10.49 5.96
CA ILE A 157 8.60 -9.58 6.96
C ILE A 157 7.38 -8.83 6.41
N ILE A 158 7.26 -8.72 5.07
CA ILE A 158 6.08 -8.15 4.42
C ILE A 158 5.03 -9.26 4.30
N LYS A 159 3.91 -9.07 4.99
CA LYS A 159 2.82 -10.07 5.05
C LYS A 159 1.80 -9.89 3.95
N GLY A 160 1.73 -8.74 3.33
CA GLY A 160 0.83 -8.45 2.21
C GLY A 160 1.22 -7.20 1.45
N CYS A 161 0.93 -7.19 0.16
CA CYS A 161 1.07 -6.03 -0.71
C CYS A 161 -0.30 -5.63 -1.24
N VAL A 162 -0.66 -4.34 -1.12
CA VAL A 162 -1.94 -3.82 -1.59
C VAL A 162 -1.71 -2.60 -2.50
N PRO A 163 -1.42 -2.85 -3.77
CA PRO A 163 -1.39 -1.83 -4.81
C PRO A 163 -2.81 -1.30 -5.08
N VAL A 164 -2.95 0.05 -5.20
CA VAL A 164 -4.23 0.72 -5.39
C VAL A 164 -4.19 1.60 -6.63
N ASP A 165 -4.77 1.10 -7.71
CA ASP A 165 -5.12 1.77 -8.97
C ASP A 165 -3.96 2.43 -9.71
N ALA A 166 -3.06 1.61 -10.25
CA ALA A 166 -2.05 2.03 -11.22
C ALA A 166 -2.06 1.17 -12.48
N ASP A 167 -1.37 1.67 -13.49
CA ASP A 167 -1.19 1.05 -14.80
C ASP A 167 0.28 0.72 -15.13
N THR A 168 1.16 0.64 -14.12
CA THR A 168 2.63 0.61 -14.30
C THR A 168 3.31 -0.60 -13.67
N PHE A 169 2.69 -1.77 -13.68
CA PHE A 169 3.33 -3.01 -13.23
C PHE A 169 4.24 -3.65 -14.30
N ASP A 170 3.93 -3.41 -15.58
CA ASP A 170 4.74 -3.75 -16.75
C ASP A 170 4.92 -2.49 -17.61
N ILE A 171 6.01 -1.77 -17.37
CA ILE A 171 6.29 -0.49 -17.99
C ILE A 171 6.50 -0.59 -19.51
N PRO A 172 7.25 -1.58 -20.06
CA PRO A 172 7.29 -1.78 -21.51
C PRO A 172 5.90 -1.91 -22.14
N ALA A 173 5.04 -2.73 -21.55
CA ALA A 173 3.71 -2.98 -22.10
C ALA A 173 2.80 -1.74 -22.08
N ILE A 174 2.82 -0.94 -21.01
CA ILE A 174 1.99 0.28 -20.95
C ILE A 174 2.52 1.36 -21.90
N ILE A 175 3.83 1.50 -22.07
CA ILE A 175 4.42 2.44 -23.05
C ILE A 175 4.00 2.02 -24.48
N GLU A 176 4.19 0.76 -24.85
CA GLU A 176 3.82 0.23 -26.17
C GLU A 176 2.32 0.44 -26.44
N MET A 177 1.46 0.15 -25.45
CA MET A 177 0.02 0.33 -25.60
C MET A 177 -0.37 1.80 -25.79
N ALA A 178 0.21 2.73 -25.01
CA ALA A 178 -0.06 4.15 -25.14
C ALA A 178 0.41 4.71 -26.50
N GLU A 179 1.59 4.33 -26.96
CA GLU A 179 2.15 4.74 -28.24
C GLU A 179 1.38 4.14 -29.43
N THR A 180 0.95 2.88 -29.31
CA THR A 180 0.12 2.23 -30.33
C THR A 180 -1.24 2.91 -30.43
N ARG A 181 -1.88 3.21 -29.29
CA ARG A 181 -3.13 3.96 -29.27
C ARG A 181 -2.99 5.33 -29.94
N ALA A 182 -1.92 6.07 -29.63
CA ALA A 182 -1.65 7.35 -30.26
C ALA A 182 -1.50 7.23 -31.78
N ARG A 183 -0.75 6.24 -32.29
CA ARG A 183 -0.60 5.97 -33.74
C ARG A 183 -1.91 5.63 -34.41
N VAL A 184 -2.68 4.71 -33.83
CA VAL A 184 -3.95 4.22 -34.41
C VAL A 184 -4.98 5.33 -34.50
N HIS A 185 -5.04 6.20 -33.52
CA HIS A 185 -6.01 7.29 -33.47
C HIS A 185 -5.45 8.64 -33.95
N HIS A 186 -4.26 8.66 -34.54
CA HIS A 186 -3.58 9.89 -35.02
C HIS A 186 -3.49 10.98 -33.93
N LEU A 187 -3.27 10.58 -32.66
CA LEU A 187 -3.09 11.48 -31.53
C LEU A 187 -1.62 11.81 -31.33
N PRO A 188 -1.29 12.99 -30.76
CA PRO A 188 0.08 13.26 -30.34
C PRO A 188 0.51 12.28 -29.25
N LEU A 189 1.81 11.94 -29.22
CA LEU A 189 2.37 11.16 -28.13
C LEU A 189 2.20 11.92 -26.80
N PRO A 190 1.89 11.22 -25.71
CA PRO A 190 1.69 11.85 -24.40
C PRO A 190 2.95 12.62 -23.97
N THR A 191 2.83 13.92 -23.74
CA THR A 191 3.95 14.78 -23.30
C THR A 191 4.43 14.46 -21.89
N TYR A 192 3.57 13.83 -21.07
CA TYR A 192 3.85 13.42 -19.69
C TYR A 192 3.62 11.92 -19.48
N GLY A 193 3.84 11.13 -20.52
CA GLY A 193 3.67 9.67 -20.48
C GLY A 193 4.75 8.96 -19.65
N HIS A 194 4.62 7.65 -19.58
CA HIS A 194 5.55 6.83 -18.79
C HIS A 194 6.99 6.89 -19.32
N ARG A 195 7.18 7.02 -20.66
CA ARG A 195 8.51 7.17 -21.25
C ARG A 195 9.26 8.38 -20.70
N GLN A 196 8.61 9.52 -20.52
CA GLN A 196 9.24 10.73 -19.98
C GLN A 196 9.64 10.56 -18.49
N LYS A 197 8.96 9.67 -17.78
CA LYS A 197 9.23 9.40 -16.35
C LYS A 197 10.28 8.34 -16.13
N PHE A 198 10.29 7.30 -16.98
CA PHE A 198 11.21 6.17 -16.87
C PHE A 198 12.41 6.24 -17.84
N GLY A 199 12.43 7.25 -18.72
CA GLY A 199 13.46 7.42 -19.76
C GLY A 199 13.23 6.49 -20.96
N ASP A 200 14.21 6.46 -21.88
CA ASP A 200 14.12 5.71 -23.15
C ASP A 200 14.81 4.34 -23.10
N ASP A 201 15.50 4.02 -22.00
CA ASP A 201 16.24 2.77 -21.86
C ASP A 201 15.29 1.58 -21.55
N PRO A 202 15.12 0.61 -22.46
CA PRO A 202 14.28 -0.55 -22.21
C PRO A 202 14.74 -1.42 -21.03
N ALA A 203 16.03 -1.36 -20.66
CA ALA A 203 16.54 -2.07 -19.49
C ALA A 203 16.01 -1.45 -18.20
N LYS A 204 15.98 -0.11 -18.12
CA LYS A 204 15.35 0.63 -17.01
C LYS A 204 13.85 0.36 -16.93
N HIS A 205 13.15 0.30 -18.07
CA HIS A 205 11.72 -0.05 -18.06
C HIS A 205 11.46 -1.41 -17.43
N ARG A 206 12.24 -2.43 -17.78
CA ARG A 206 12.15 -3.76 -17.18
C ARG A 206 12.55 -3.73 -15.70
N ASP A 207 13.60 -2.99 -15.36
CA ASP A 207 14.11 -2.90 -13.99
C ASP A 207 13.12 -2.25 -13.02
N PHE A 208 12.32 -1.28 -13.49
CA PHE A 208 11.26 -0.66 -12.67
C PHE A 208 9.89 -1.37 -12.76
N SER A 209 9.79 -2.47 -13.50
CA SER A 209 8.55 -3.25 -13.66
C SER A 209 8.43 -4.36 -12.63
N ALA A 210 7.41 -4.31 -11.78
CA ALA A 210 7.18 -5.34 -10.75
C ALA A 210 7.09 -6.76 -11.33
N VAL A 211 6.47 -6.93 -12.50
CA VAL A 211 6.33 -8.23 -13.18
C VAL A 211 7.67 -8.89 -13.53
N THR A 212 8.71 -8.10 -13.77
CA THR A 212 10.05 -8.60 -14.16
C THR A 212 10.74 -9.34 -13.02
N HIS A 213 10.42 -8.98 -11.78
CA HIS A 213 11.13 -9.49 -10.59
C HIS A 213 10.41 -10.62 -9.89
N VAL A 214 9.20 -10.97 -10.35
CA VAL A 214 8.44 -12.06 -9.75
C VAL A 214 9.16 -13.38 -10.00
N ALA A 215 9.49 -14.06 -8.92
CA ALA A 215 10.08 -15.41 -8.96
C ALA A 215 9.64 -16.20 -7.72
N ARG A 216 9.57 -17.53 -7.88
CA ARG A 216 9.34 -18.46 -6.78
C ARG A 216 10.49 -18.35 -5.76
N ASP A 217 10.20 -18.62 -4.52
CA ASP A 217 11.19 -18.75 -3.42
C ASP A 217 11.93 -17.44 -3.01
N LYS A 218 11.45 -16.28 -3.46
CA LYS A 218 11.98 -14.97 -3.00
C LYS A 218 11.34 -14.46 -1.69
N GLY A 219 10.30 -15.12 -1.19
CA GLY A 219 9.52 -14.62 -0.06
C GLY A 219 8.56 -13.48 -0.42
N ILE A 220 8.18 -13.37 -1.69
CA ILE A 220 7.18 -12.40 -2.18
C ILE A 220 5.85 -12.63 -1.44
N PRO A 221 5.27 -11.58 -0.82
CA PRO A 221 4.04 -11.72 -0.07
C PRO A 221 2.82 -11.97 -0.97
N PRO A 222 1.66 -12.37 -0.40
CA PRO A 222 0.40 -12.33 -1.13
C PRO A 222 0.02 -10.91 -1.55
N PHE A 223 -0.72 -10.78 -2.65
CA PHE A 223 -1.17 -9.50 -3.21
C PHE A 223 -2.70 -9.39 -3.22
N LEU A 224 -3.20 -8.19 -2.87
CA LEU A 224 -4.53 -7.72 -3.20
C LEU A 224 -4.39 -6.51 -4.11
N ILE A 225 -4.69 -6.66 -5.40
CA ILE A 225 -4.54 -5.61 -6.41
C ILE A 225 -5.90 -4.94 -6.62
N LEU A 226 -6.00 -3.69 -6.23
CA LEU A 226 -7.23 -2.89 -6.34
C LEU A 226 -7.14 -2.00 -7.57
N HIS A 227 -8.20 -1.94 -8.37
CA HIS A 227 -8.28 -1.03 -9.52
C HIS A 227 -9.70 -0.52 -9.75
N ILE A 228 -9.87 0.60 -10.44
CA ILE A 228 -11.19 1.10 -10.80
C ILE A 228 -11.79 0.27 -11.93
N ALA A 229 -13.08 -0.05 -11.82
CA ALA A 229 -13.80 -0.70 -12.90
C ALA A 229 -13.93 0.24 -14.11
N GLY A 230 -13.84 -0.33 -15.31
CA GLY A 230 -14.04 0.44 -16.55
C GLY A 230 -12.84 1.21 -17.07
N HIS A 231 -11.68 1.22 -16.37
CA HIS A 231 -10.42 1.74 -16.89
C HIS A 231 -9.60 0.60 -17.52
N PRO A 232 -9.45 0.55 -18.86
CA PRO A 232 -8.84 -0.62 -19.52
C PRO A 232 -7.38 -0.84 -19.14
N ASP A 233 -6.60 0.24 -18.99
CA ASP A 233 -5.16 0.16 -18.73
C ASP A 233 -4.86 -0.36 -17.34
N THR A 234 -5.50 0.18 -16.28
CA THR A 234 -5.34 -0.30 -14.91
C THR A 234 -5.85 -1.73 -14.75
N THR A 235 -6.97 -2.07 -15.43
CA THR A 235 -7.50 -3.46 -15.45
C THR A 235 -6.51 -4.43 -16.10
N ALA A 236 -5.93 -4.08 -17.26
CA ALA A 236 -4.98 -4.93 -17.97
C ALA A 236 -3.71 -5.15 -17.14
N GLN A 237 -3.17 -4.11 -16.56
CA GLN A 237 -1.96 -4.16 -15.74
C GLN A 237 -2.17 -4.94 -14.42
N ALA A 238 -3.30 -4.73 -13.75
CA ALA A 238 -3.66 -5.49 -12.55
C ALA A 238 -3.77 -7.00 -12.82
N ARG A 239 -4.45 -7.37 -13.90
CA ARG A 239 -4.57 -8.78 -14.33
C ARG A 239 -3.22 -9.37 -14.74
N ARG A 240 -2.37 -8.59 -15.42
CA ARG A 240 -1.04 -9.02 -15.83
C ARG A 240 -0.15 -9.33 -14.62
N LEU A 241 -0.08 -8.42 -13.65
CA LEU A 241 0.67 -8.66 -12.41
C LEU A 241 0.13 -9.90 -11.68
N ALA A 242 -1.18 -10.01 -11.52
CA ALA A 242 -1.79 -11.17 -10.85
C ALA A 242 -1.45 -12.49 -11.56
N ALA A 243 -1.51 -12.53 -12.90
CA ALA A 243 -1.19 -13.72 -13.67
C ALA A 243 0.28 -14.15 -13.48
N VAL A 244 1.21 -13.20 -13.48
CA VAL A 244 2.64 -13.49 -13.27
C VAL A 244 2.90 -13.99 -11.85
N LEU A 245 2.28 -13.36 -10.84
CA LEU A 245 2.37 -13.81 -9.43
C LEU A 245 1.82 -15.23 -9.27
N GLN A 246 0.62 -15.50 -9.80
CA GLN A 246 -0.03 -16.82 -9.72
C GLN A 246 0.79 -17.90 -10.43
N ALA A 247 1.37 -17.61 -11.60
CA ALA A 247 2.26 -18.52 -12.30
C ALA A 247 3.52 -18.89 -11.49
N ALA A 248 3.98 -17.97 -10.64
CA ALA A 248 5.06 -18.22 -9.68
C ALA A 248 4.59 -18.88 -8.36
N GLY A 249 3.30 -19.23 -8.23
CA GLY A 249 2.74 -19.84 -7.04
C GLY A 249 2.46 -18.85 -5.89
N ILE A 250 2.42 -17.55 -6.20
CA ILE A 250 2.15 -16.48 -5.21
C ILE A 250 0.66 -16.14 -5.27
N SER A 251 0.02 -16.06 -4.11
CA SER A 251 -1.40 -15.69 -4.02
C SER A 251 -1.60 -14.24 -4.47
N ALA A 252 -2.47 -14.04 -5.46
CA ALA A 252 -2.84 -12.71 -5.94
C ALA A 252 -4.33 -12.64 -6.24
N LYS A 253 -5.03 -11.66 -5.66
CA LYS A 253 -6.44 -11.36 -5.88
C LYS A 253 -6.57 -10.00 -6.54
N VAL A 254 -7.38 -9.91 -7.60
CA VAL A 254 -7.70 -8.63 -8.26
C VAL A 254 -9.13 -8.25 -7.88
N VAL A 255 -9.34 -7.02 -7.44
CA VAL A 255 -10.65 -6.47 -7.08
C VAL A 255 -10.87 -5.16 -7.82
N ALA A 256 -11.97 -5.10 -8.56
CA ALA A 256 -12.40 -3.90 -9.26
C ALA A 256 -13.34 -3.08 -8.37
N GLY A 257 -12.95 -1.86 -8.01
CA GLY A 257 -13.83 -0.86 -7.41
C GLY A 257 -14.87 -0.41 -8.43
N ARG A 258 -16.15 -0.63 -8.12
CA ARG A 258 -17.28 -0.16 -8.94
C ARG A 258 -17.74 1.21 -8.45
N GLU A 259 -18.26 2.03 -9.35
CA GLU A 259 -18.79 3.35 -9.01
C GLU A 259 -17.79 4.25 -8.26
N THR A 260 -16.50 4.08 -8.60
CA THR A 260 -15.40 4.83 -7.99
C THR A 260 -14.46 5.40 -9.06
N THR A 261 -13.75 6.44 -8.72
CA THR A 261 -12.75 7.10 -9.57
C THR A 261 -11.35 6.81 -9.04
N HIS A 262 -10.33 7.20 -9.80
CA HIS A 262 -8.93 7.11 -9.39
C HIS A 262 -8.65 7.72 -7.99
N SER A 263 -9.26 8.86 -7.71
CA SER A 263 -9.10 9.49 -6.38
C SER A 263 -9.97 8.81 -5.34
N SER A 264 -11.26 8.54 -5.63
CA SER A 264 -12.18 8.04 -4.62
C SER A 264 -11.91 6.61 -4.18
N ILE A 265 -11.34 5.73 -5.04
CA ILE A 265 -10.91 4.39 -4.61
C ILE A 265 -9.85 4.46 -3.52
N ASN A 266 -9.00 5.48 -3.55
CA ASN A 266 -8.01 5.76 -2.52
C ASN A 266 -8.63 6.43 -1.29
N ASP A 267 -9.41 7.48 -1.48
CA ASP A 267 -9.90 8.35 -0.40
C ASP A 267 -10.94 7.65 0.45
N ASN A 268 -11.70 6.72 -0.13
CA ASN A 268 -12.73 5.95 0.56
C ASN A 268 -12.20 4.74 1.33
N ILE A 269 -10.90 4.41 1.24
CA ILE A 269 -10.32 3.37 2.11
C ILE A 269 -10.51 3.78 3.57
N GLY A 270 -11.35 3.02 4.27
CA GLY A 270 -11.77 3.29 5.65
C GLY A 270 -13.18 3.89 5.78
N ALA A 271 -13.84 4.23 4.69
CA ALA A 271 -15.22 4.69 4.75
C ALA A 271 -16.18 3.57 5.15
N ALA A 272 -17.21 3.92 5.92
CA ALA A 272 -18.24 3.00 6.32
C ALA A 272 -18.95 2.42 5.07
N ASN A 273 -19.08 1.11 5.03
CA ASN A 273 -19.72 0.36 3.95
C ASN A 273 -19.00 0.35 2.58
N ASP A 274 -17.80 0.94 2.47
CA ASP A 274 -17.03 0.84 1.23
C ASP A 274 -16.66 -0.62 0.92
N PRO A 275 -17.03 -1.15 -0.28
CA PRO A 275 -16.77 -2.55 -0.63
C PRO A 275 -15.26 -2.85 -0.75
N VAL A 276 -14.47 -1.89 -1.22
CA VAL A 276 -13.02 -2.03 -1.39
C VAL A 276 -12.35 -2.15 -0.02
N THR A 277 -12.78 -1.35 0.95
CA THR A 277 -12.32 -1.45 2.35
C THR A 277 -12.63 -2.81 2.95
N LYS A 278 -13.81 -3.38 2.70
CA LYS A 278 -14.17 -4.73 3.21
C LYS A 278 -13.25 -5.80 2.65
N GLU A 279 -12.99 -5.76 1.34
CA GLU A 279 -12.05 -6.67 0.68
C GLU A 279 -10.61 -6.52 1.21
N LEU A 280 -10.18 -5.28 1.45
CA LEU A 280 -8.89 -4.97 2.03
C LEU A 280 -8.73 -5.60 3.42
N PHE A 281 -9.68 -5.39 4.34
CA PHE A 281 -9.57 -5.94 5.69
C PHE A 281 -9.73 -7.47 5.73
N ALA A 282 -10.52 -8.07 4.84
CA ALA A 282 -10.56 -9.52 4.69
C ALA A 282 -9.20 -10.09 4.26
N PHE A 283 -8.56 -9.47 3.26
CA PHE A 283 -7.21 -9.84 2.82
C PHE A 283 -6.17 -9.68 3.93
N VAL A 284 -6.19 -8.54 4.62
CA VAL A 284 -5.24 -8.23 5.71
C VAL A 284 -5.35 -9.26 6.83
N ALA A 285 -6.59 -9.62 7.24
CA ALA A 285 -6.81 -10.63 8.25
C ALA A 285 -6.23 -11.99 7.87
N ASP A 286 -6.33 -12.39 6.61
CA ASP A 286 -5.76 -13.66 6.13
C ASP A 286 -4.24 -13.61 5.97
N ALA A 287 -3.69 -12.49 5.52
CA ALA A 287 -2.26 -12.29 5.33
C ALA A 287 -1.48 -12.32 6.66
N LEU A 288 -2.08 -11.84 7.75
CA LEU A 288 -1.46 -11.79 9.08
C LEU A 288 -1.57 -13.09 9.88
N LYS A 289 -2.35 -14.08 9.42
CA LYS A 289 -2.41 -15.42 10.05
C LYS A 289 -1.19 -16.29 9.71
N LYS A 290 -0.47 -15.92 8.66
CA LYS A 290 0.71 -16.62 8.14
C LYS A 290 2.00 -15.95 8.64
#